data_bd6b0a059538b66d63603f27ff6ffc29
#
_entry.id   bd6b0a059538b66d63603f27ff6ffc29
#
_cell.length_a   1.000
_cell.length_b   1.000
_cell.length_c   1.000
_cell.angle_alpha   90.00
_cell.angle_beta   90.00
_cell.angle_gamma   90.00
#
_symmetry.space_group_name_H-M   'P 1'
#
loop_
_entity.id
_entity.type
_entity.pdbx_description
1 polymer ?
#
loop_
_entity_poly.entity_id
_entity_poly.type
_entity_poly.pdbx_seq_one_letter_code
_entity_poly.pdbx_strand_id
1 'polypeptide(L)'
;MHRPWRVGALLLVVIVVSACGSAAGAPPPSATDRATPSITPSATPSPSPTPACPDRVLALMTQDQRIGQLFELGLANDRLGATEISLIRSDHIGSVWFVDRSSAGVAGIRAWTTAVQAQVSAATTANVRFFIAANQEGGLIQAMQGAGFSTIPSAVVQGSWTPSVLQSRAKVWGAELLAAGINLNFAPVMDVVPPGTDAQNQPIGVLQREYGHDPATVGSHGVAFLTGMRESSIAGSLKHFPGLGRVAGNTDFTTATDTTTTVSDPYLQSFRQGIAAGPDFVMVALARYTRIDPNHLAAFSPIVMTQMLRQSIGFGGVIISDDLGDTAAVASIPPASRAIDFLSAGGDMIISKTSAPADAMVKAIRSKAAQDPAFRQRVDDAALRILRAKEAFSLLPC
;
A
#
# COMPACT_ATOMS: atom_id res chain seq x y z
N MET A 1 -10.72 2.18 -63.01
CA MET A 1 -10.75 0.75 -63.39
C MET A 1 -11.18 -0.04 -62.16
N HIS A 2 -12.37 -0.37 -62.11
CA HIS A 2 -13.15 -1.60 -61.86
C HIS A 2 -12.28 -2.83 -61.46
N ARG A 3 -12.53 -3.59 -60.39
CA ARG A 3 -13.73 -4.37 -60.01
C ARG A 3 -13.52 -5.11 -58.67
N PRO A 4 -14.57 -5.78 -58.14
CA PRO A 4 -15.01 -5.79 -56.75
C PRO A 4 -15.06 -7.20 -56.08
N TRP A 5 -15.50 -7.22 -54.80
CA TRP A 5 -16.29 -8.23 -54.07
C TRP A 5 -15.87 -9.71 -54.00
N ARG A 6 -15.85 -10.27 -52.81
CA ARG A 6 -16.65 -11.48 -52.48
C ARG A 6 -17.02 -11.55 -50.99
N VAL A 7 -18.31 -11.58 -50.74
CA VAL A 7 -19.00 -11.94 -49.52
C VAL A 7 -19.08 -13.48 -49.46
N GLY A 8 -18.76 -14.07 -48.29
CA GLY A 8 -18.97 -15.47 -47.99
C GLY A 8 -19.89 -15.63 -46.81
N ALA A 9 -21.13 -15.99 -47.02
CA ALA A 9 -22.12 -16.37 -46.04
C ALA A 9 -21.93 -17.85 -45.64
N LEU A 10 -21.90 -18.14 -44.33
CA LEU A 10 -21.92 -19.53 -43.84
C LEU A 10 -23.32 -19.82 -43.28
N LEU A 11 -23.97 -20.82 -43.89
CA LEU A 11 -25.26 -21.36 -43.49
C LEU A 11 -25.17 -22.19 -42.22
N LEU A 12 -26.07 -21.96 -41.30
CA LEU A 12 -26.35 -22.83 -40.15
C LEU A 12 -27.34 -23.92 -40.58
N VAL A 13 -26.93 -25.18 -40.44
CA VAL A 13 -27.83 -26.33 -40.64
C VAL A 13 -28.31 -26.84 -39.30
N VAL A 14 -29.62 -26.73 -39.05
CA VAL A 14 -30.31 -27.33 -37.91
C VAL A 14 -30.84 -28.70 -38.35
N ILE A 15 -30.37 -29.76 -37.68
CA ILE A 15 -30.94 -31.12 -37.89
C ILE A 15 -31.89 -31.40 -36.74
N VAL A 16 -33.18 -31.52 -37.08
CA VAL A 16 -34.27 -32.01 -36.22
C VAL A 16 -34.40 -33.53 -36.52
N VAL A 17 -34.24 -34.35 -35.48
CA VAL A 17 -34.52 -35.78 -35.54
C VAL A 17 -35.79 -36.03 -34.75
N SER A 18 -36.87 -36.35 -35.46
CA SER A 18 -38.11 -36.90 -34.91
C SER A 18 -38.03 -38.40 -34.89
N ALA A 19 -38.30 -39.04 -33.75
CA ALA A 19 -38.54 -40.47 -33.64
C ALA A 19 -39.92 -40.72 -33.04
N CYS A 20 -40.83 -41.23 -33.85
CA CYS A 20 -42.08 -41.87 -33.40
C CYS A 20 -41.83 -43.28 -32.96
N GLY A 21 -42.39 -43.70 -31.83
CA GLY A 21 -42.34 -45.09 -31.36
C GLY A 21 -43.52 -45.44 -30.47
N SER A 22 -44.27 -46.35 -30.93
CA SER A 22 -45.58 -46.92 -30.66
C SER A 22 -45.90 -47.34 -29.20
N ALA A 23 -47.17 -47.27 -28.87
CA ALA A 23 -47.84 -47.74 -27.67
C ALA A 23 -47.88 -49.26 -27.58
N ALA A 24 -47.67 -49.81 -26.38
CA ALA A 24 -48.10 -51.19 -26.03
C ALA A 24 -48.53 -51.21 -24.53
N GLY A 25 -49.64 -51.81 -24.32
CA GLY A 25 -50.48 -52.19 -23.22
C GLY A 25 -50.03 -52.18 -21.80
N ALA A 26 -50.92 -51.71 -20.92
CA ALA A 26 -50.82 -51.78 -19.44
C ALA A 26 -51.28 -53.17 -18.92
N PRO A 27 -50.61 -53.71 -17.90
CA PRO A 27 -51.13 -54.76 -17.00
C PRO A 27 -51.79 -54.15 -15.76
N PRO A 28 -52.65 -54.92 -15.04
CA PRO A 28 -53.50 -54.44 -13.95
C PRO A 28 -52.78 -54.20 -12.63
N PRO A 29 -53.40 -53.47 -11.65
CA PRO A 29 -52.76 -53.05 -10.45
C PRO A 29 -52.64 -54.19 -9.42
N SER A 30 -51.45 -54.40 -8.89
CA SER A 30 -51.16 -55.22 -7.71
C SER A 30 -50.96 -54.35 -6.47
N ALA A 31 -51.46 -54.86 -5.40
CA ALA A 31 -51.51 -54.52 -3.99
C ALA A 31 -50.58 -53.40 -3.46
N THR A 32 -51.23 -52.56 -2.67
CA THR A 32 -50.73 -51.58 -1.71
C THR A 32 -49.53 -52.04 -0.86
N ASP A 33 -48.38 -51.50 -1.16
CA ASP A 33 -47.28 -51.44 -0.20
C ASP A 33 -47.32 -50.04 0.48
N ARG A 34 -47.50 -50.09 1.80
CA ARG A 34 -47.54 -48.94 2.69
C ARG A 34 -46.15 -48.39 2.84
N ALA A 35 -45.84 -47.30 2.10
CA ALA A 35 -44.55 -46.63 2.22
C ALA A 35 -44.35 -46.08 3.64
N THR A 36 -43.36 -46.63 4.32
CA THR A 36 -42.83 -46.09 5.57
C THR A 36 -42.18 -44.72 5.26
N PRO A 37 -42.46 -43.66 6.03
CA PRO A 37 -41.81 -42.38 5.79
C PRO A 37 -40.30 -42.52 6.07
N SER A 38 -39.47 -42.41 5.02
CA SER A 38 -38.01 -42.30 5.12
C SER A 38 -37.71 -40.96 5.75
N ILE A 39 -37.26 -40.94 7.02
CA ILE A 39 -36.75 -39.74 7.68
C ILE A 39 -35.40 -39.45 7.05
N THR A 40 -35.37 -38.48 6.12
CA THR A 40 -34.11 -37.91 5.61
C THR A 40 -33.40 -37.24 6.79
N PRO A 41 -32.16 -37.64 7.15
CA PRO A 41 -31.44 -36.97 8.22
C PRO A 41 -31.25 -35.50 7.84
N SER A 42 -31.74 -34.62 8.70
CA SER A 42 -31.52 -33.17 8.58
C SER A 42 -30.02 -32.94 8.59
N ALA A 43 -29.47 -32.36 7.52
CA ALA A 43 -28.08 -32.04 7.45
C ALA A 43 -27.72 -31.08 8.62
N THR A 44 -26.84 -31.52 9.49
CA THR A 44 -26.29 -30.68 10.55
C THR A 44 -25.61 -29.48 9.87
N PRO A 45 -25.95 -28.22 10.24
CA PRO A 45 -25.31 -27.07 9.65
C PRO A 45 -23.81 -27.15 9.85
N SER A 46 -23.04 -27.12 8.76
CA SER A 46 -21.58 -27.04 8.83
C SER A 46 -21.19 -25.79 9.61
N PRO A 47 -20.29 -25.87 10.59
CA PRO A 47 -19.89 -24.68 11.34
C PRO A 47 -19.37 -23.61 10.35
N SER A 48 -19.87 -22.38 10.49
CA SER A 48 -19.36 -21.25 9.72
C SER A 48 -17.87 -21.10 9.96
N PRO A 49 -17.06 -20.85 8.92
CA PRO A 49 -15.63 -20.71 9.09
C PRO A 49 -15.32 -19.56 10.09
N THR A 50 -14.40 -19.79 11.01
CA THR A 50 -13.95 -18.75 11.94
C THR A 50 -13.38 -17.56 11.15
N PRO A 51 -13.81 -16.32 11.42
CA PRO A 51 -13.27 -15.14 10.72
C PRO A 51 -11.74 -15.06 10.83
N ALA A 52 -11.07 -14.52 9.79
CA ALA A 52 -9.63 -14.32 9.79
C ALA A 52 -9.19 -13.38 10.93
N CYS A 53 -7.92 -13.46 11.34
CA CYS A 53 -7.41 -12.66 12.47
C CYS A 53 -7.64 -11.15 12.28
N PRO A 54 -7.36 -10.52 11.11
CA PRO A 54 -7.62 -9.09 10.90
C PRO A 54 -9.09 -8.71 11.09
N ASP A 55 -10.01 -9.54 10.61
CA ASP A 55 -11.45 -9.27 10.72
C ASP A 55 -11.93 -9.33 12.19
N ARG A 56 -11.39 -10.29 12.97
CA ARG A 56 -11.67 -10.38 14.42
C ARG A 56 -11.14 -9.17 15.18
N VAL A 57 -9.90 -8.76 14.87
CA VAL A 57 -9.28 -7.58 15.49
C VAL A 57 -10.07 -6.32 15.16
N LEU A 58 -10.43 -6.10 13.88
CA LEU A 58 -11.24 -4.96 13.45
C LEU A 58 -12.59 -4.90 14.17
N ALA A 59 -13.26 -6.06 14.35
CA ALA A 59 -14.53 -6.14 15.04
C ALA A 59 -14.46 -5.74 16.52
N LEU A 60 -13.31 -5.94 17.16
CA LEU A 60 -13.06 -5.58 18.57
C LEU A 60 -12.61 -4.11 18.74
N MET A 61 -12.15 -3.46 17.67
CA MET A 61 -11.68 -2.08 17.72
C MET A 61 -12.83 -1.08 17.82
N THR A 62 -12.65 -0.04 18.63
CA THR A 62 -13.48 1.16 18.58
C THR A 62 -13.27 1.90 17.26
N GLN A 63 -14.22 2.77 16.88
CA GLN A 63 -14.06 3.59 15.67
C GLN A 63 -12.81 4.49 15.75
N ASP A 64 -12.51 5.03 16.91
CA ASP A 64 -11.31 5.85 17.12
C ASP A 64 -10.03 5.04 16.95
N GLN A 65 -10.00 3.80 17.44
CA GLN A 65 -8.86 2.90 17.21
C GLN A 65 -8.68 2.54 15.73
N ARG A 66 -9.79 2.33 14.99
CA ARG A 66 -9.73 2.11 13.53
C ARG A 66 -9.17 3.33 12.81
N ILE A 67 -9.60 4.54 13.18
CA ILE A 67 -9.09 5.80 12.63
C ILE A 67 -7.59 5.94 12.93
N GLY A 68 -7.17 5.67 14.17
CA GLY A 68 -5.76 5.75 14.57
C GLY A 68 -4.84 4.81 13.79
N GLN A 69 -5.32 3.63 13.36
CA GLN A 69 -4.54 2.74 12.49
C GLN A 69 -4.20 3.35 11.12
N LEU A 70 -4.95 4.33 10.67
CA LEU A 70 -4.73 4.99 9.38
C LEU A 70 -3.54 5.97 9.40
N PHE A 71 -2.85 6.13 10.52
CA PHE A 71 -1.78 7.14 10.66
C PHE A 71 -0.41 6.53 10.90
N GLU A 72 0.57 7.06 10.15
CA GLU A 72 2.01 6.90 10.34
C GLU A 72 2.56 8.24 10.83
N LEU A 73 2.77 8.36 12.15
CA LEU A 73 3.18 9.61 12.80
C LEU A 73 4.70 9.74 12.83
N GLY A 74 5.22 10.88 12.38
CA GLY A 74 6.64 11.23 12.51
C GLY A 74 7.06 11.41 13.97
N LEU A 75 8.21 10.86 14.31
CA LEU A 75 8.83 11.05 15.62
C LEU A 75 9.74 12.28 15.57
N ALA A 76 9.40 13.31 16.32
CA ALA A 76 10.21 14.52 16.42
C ALA A 76 11.58 14.20 17.02
N ASN A 77 12.65 14.66 16.37
CA ASN A 77 14.04 14.32 16.75
C ASN A 77 14.28 12.81 16.91
N ASP A 78 13.58 12.00 16.11
CA ASP A 78 13.64 10.53 16.12
C ASP A 78 13.38 9.88 17.48
N ARG A 79 12.62 10.54 18.34
CA ARG A 79 12.32 10.06 19.69
C ARG A 79 10.83 10.11 19.96
N LEU A 80 10.40 9.20 20.82
CA LEU A 80 9.05 9.21 21.36
C LEU A 80 8.96 10.29 22.45
N GLY A 81 8.48 11.46 22.09
CA GLY A 81 8.26 12.60 23.00
C GLY A 81 6.91 12.57 23.70
N ALA A 82 6.69 13.53 24.59
CA ALA A 82 5.42 13.65 25.33
C ALA A 82 4.22 13.91 24.39
N THR A 83 4.42 14.68 23.32
CA THR A 83 3.39 14.98 22.33
C THR A 83 2.99 13.74 21.54
N GLU A 84 3.96 12.96 21.06
CA GLU A 84 3.72 11.71 20.32
C GLU A 84 3.03 10.68 21.23
N ILE A 85 3.47 10.53 22.48
CA ILE A 85 2.80 9.66 23.48
C ILE A 85 1.35 10.10 23.69
N SER A 86 1.11 11.41 23.80
CA SER A 86 -0.25 11.94 23.95
C SER A 86 -1.13 11.56 22.78
N LEU A 87 -0.68 11.76 21.53
CA LEU A 87 -1.44 11.41 20.32
C LEU A 87 -1.65 9.89 20.18
N ILE A 88 -0.64 9.09 20.48
CA ILE A 88 -0.78 7.62 20.50
C ILE A 88 -1.91 7.21 21.45
N ARG A 89 -2.05 7.88 22.58
CA ARG A 89 -3.08 7.54 23.59
C ARG A 89 -4.44 8.15 23.31
N SER A 90 -4.51 9.41 22.85
CA SER A 90 -5.78 10.11 22.63
C SER A 90 -6.39 9.84 21.25
N ASP A 91 -5.55 9.70 20.25
CA ASP A 91 -5.95 9.51 18.85
C ASP A 91 -5.69 8.10 18.34
N HIS A 92 -5.20 7.23 19.22
CA HIS A 92 -4.98 5.80 18.96
C HIS A 92 -4.05 5.51 17.78
N ILE A 93 -3.06 6.39 17.53
CA ILE A 93 -2.11 6.26 16.42
C ILE A 93 -1.51 4.86 16.41
N GLY A 94 -1.55 4.21 15.24
CA GLY A 94 -1.18 2.79 15.08
C GLY A 94 0.20 2.55 14.52
N SER A 95 0.88 3.56 13.94
CA SER A 95 2.20 3.43 13.32
C SER A 95 3.01 4.71 13.48
N VAL A 96 4.36 4.60 13.45
CA VAL A 96 5.27 5.73 13.57
C VAL A 96 6.47 5.56 12.64
N TRP A 97 7.14 6.67 12.31
CA TRP A 97 8.35 6.63 11.49
C TRP A 97 9.43 7.60 11.99
N PHE A 98 10.68 7.25 11.76
CA PHE A 98 11.83 8.09 12.03
C PHE A 98 12.00 9.13 10.92
N VAL A 99 11.88 10.40 11.27
CA VAL A 99 11.89 11.53 10.32
C VAL A 99 13.31 11.91 9.94
N ASP A 100 14.21 11.98 10.94
CA ASP A 100 15.56 12.49 10.79
C ASP A 100 16.59 11.35 10.59
N ARG A 101 17.82 11.75 10.29
CA ARG A 101 18.95 10.82 10.27
C ARG A 101 19.46 10.59 11.68
N SER A 102 19.74 9.34 12.01
CA SER A 102 20.30 8.97 13.31
C SER A 102 21.56 8.14 13.16
N SER A 103 22.60 8.51 13.88
CA SER A 103 23.86 7.73 14.04
C SER A 103 23.91 6.93 15.34
N ALA A 104 22.77 6.72 16.00
CA ALA A 104 22.70 6.02 17.29
C ALA A 104 23.04 4.51 17.21
N GLY A 105 23.17 3.97 16.00
CA GLY A 105 23.42 2.56 15.78
C GLY A 105 22.22 1.67 16.13
N VAL A 106 22.33 0.38 15.84
CA VAL A 106 21.25 -0.60 16.05
C VAL A 106 20.75 -0.62 17.49
N ALA A 107 21.66 -0.59 18.48
CA ALA A 107 21.27 -0.65 19.88
C ALA A 107 20.50 0.59 20.35
N GLY A 108 20.91 1.80 19.92
CA GLY A 108 20.22 3.04 20.24
C GLY A 108 18.84 3.11 19.63
N ILE A 109 18.72 2.76 18.34
CA ILE A 109 17.42 2.71 17.64
C ILE A 109 16.52 1.65 18.28
N ARG A 110 17.04 0.47 18.65
CA ARG A 110 16.29 -0.57 19.35
C ARG A 110 15.67 -0.07 20.67
N ALA A 111 16.40 0.73 21.43
CA ALA A 111 15.86 1.31 22.66
C ALA A 111 14.62 2.20 22.36
N TRP A 112 14.67 3.01 21.31
CA TRP A 112 13.56 3.88 20.91
C TRP A 112 12.37 3.08 20.36
N THR A 113 12.61 2.10 19.49
CA THR A 113 11.53 1.24 18.95
C THR A 113 10.86 0.42 20.05
N THR A 114 11.63 -0.01 21.06
CA THR A 114 11.08 -0.69 22.24
C THR A 114 10.15 0.22 23.04
N ALA A 115 10.52 1.49 23.23
CA ALA A 115 9.67 2.48 23.91
C ALA A 115 8.37 2.75 23.14
N VAL A 116 8.42 2.75 21.80
CA VAL A 116 7.21 2.84 20.95
C VAL A 116 6.32 1.62 21.15
N GLN A 117 6.86 0.41 21.04
CA GLN A 117 6.07 -0.82 21.20
C GLN A 117 5.52 -0.96 22.64
N ALA A 118 6.13 -0.34 23.65
CA ALA A 118 5.61 -0.29 25.01
C ALA A 118 4.31 0.53 25.18
N GLN A 119 3.91 1.29 24.15
CA GLN A 119 2.62 2.00 24.13
C GLN A 119 1.44 1.10 23.71
N VAL A 120 1.70 -0.12 23.24
CA VAL A 120 0.67 -1.09 22.86
C VAL A 120 -0.15 -1.52 24.07
N SER A 121 -1.46 -1.39 23.98
CA SER A 121 -2.41 -1.89 24.98
C SER A 121 -3.78 -2.09 24.35
N ALA A 122 -4.69 -2.75 25.07
CA ALA A 122 -6.09 -2.86 24.65
C ALA A 122 -6.75 -1.49 24.49
N ALA A 123 -6.41 -0.54 25.34
CA ALA A 123 -6.98 0.81 25.31
C ALA A 123 -6.39 1.69 24.18
N THR A 124 -5.10 1.59 23.91
CA THR A 124 -4.45 2.44 22.90
C THR A 124 -4.64 1.91 21.48
N THR A 125 -4.24 0.68 21.21
CA THR A 125 -4.16 0.12 19.86
C THR A 125 -4.93 -1.18 19.67
N ALA A 126 -5.82 -1.55 20.59
CA ALA A 126 -6.48 -2.87 20.63
C ALA A 126 -5.45 -4.03 20.63
N ASN A 127 -4.33 -3.86 21.32
CA ASN A 127 -3.17 -4.77 21.35
C ASN A 127 -2.49 -4.98 19.98
N VAL A 128 -2.79 -4.20 18.96
CA VAL A 128 -2.11 -4.21 17.67
C VAL A 128 -0.76 -3.51 17.82
N ARG A 129 0.32 -4.16 17.40
CA ARG A 129 1.68 -3.61 17.42
C ARG A 129 1.88 -2.58 16.31
N PHE A 130 2.85 -1.68 16.53
CA PHE A 130 3.16 -0.62 15.58
C PHE A 130 3.91 -1.17 14.35
N PHE A 131 3.57 -0.67 13.14
CA PHE A 131 4.60 -0.47 12.15
C PHE A 131 5.51 0.66 12.62
N ILE A 132 6.81 0.47 12.46
CA ILE A 132 7.84 1.47 12.74
C ILE A 132 8.70 1.58 11.50
N ALA A 133 8.64 2.73 10.84
CA ALA A 133 9.24 2.93 9.53
C ALA A 133 10.48 3.83 9.52
N ALA A 134 11.27 3.70 8.46
CA ALA A 134 12.37 4.59 8.13
C ALA A 134 12.57 4.70 6.61
N ASN A 135 13.23 5.77 6.14
CA ASN A 135 13.74 5.88 4.78
C ASN A 135 15.15 5.30 4.70
N GLN A 136 15.27 4.03 4.38
CA GLN A 136 16.55 3.32 4.29
C GLN A 136 16.79 2.87 2.83
N GLU A 137 16.94 3.83 1.92
CA GLU A 137 17.19 3.60 0.49
C GLU A 137 18.68 3.38 0.21
N GLY A 138 19.54 4.14 0.89
CA GLY A 138 20.97 4.25 0.68
C GLY A 138 21.39 5.64 0.17
N GLY A 139 22.69 5.82 -0.02
CA GLY A 139 23.25 7.09 -0.47
C GLY A 139 22.85 8.25 0.44
N LEU A 140 22.28 9.29 -0.17
CA LEU A 140 21.83 10.47 0.56
C LEU A 140 20.53 10.24 1.37
N ILE A 141 19.81 9.15 1.11
CA ILE A 141 18.55 8.81 1.79
C ILE A 141 18.76 7.51 2.60
N GLN A 142 19.69 7.59 3.54
CA GLN A 142 19.91 6.56 4.55
C GLN A 142 19.67 7.17 5.93
N ALA A 143 18.52 6.88 6.54
CA ALA A 143 18.11 7.45 7.81
C ALA A 143 18.89 6.82 8.99
N MET A 144 19.01 5.50 9.03
CA MET A 144 19.65 4.79 10.13
C MET A 144 21.12 4.50 9.83
N GLN A 145 22.00 4.95 10.71
CA GLN A 145 23.46 4.87 10.58
C GLN A 145 24.12 4.52 11.92
N GLY A 146 25.44 4.32 11.91
CA GLY A 146 26.24 4.02 13.10
C GLY A 146 26.42 2.52 13.32
N ALA A 147 26.88 2.14 14.51
CA ALA A 147 27.27 0.77 14.82
C ALA A 147 26.15 -0.25 14.55
N GLY A 148 26.44 -1.26 13.74
CA GLY A 148 25.50 -2.31 13.35
C GLY A 148 24.67 -2.01 12.11
N PHE A 149 24.79 -0.82 11.53
CA PHE A 149 24.22 -0.50 10.22
C PHE A 149 25.32 -0.41 9.15
N SER A 150 25.09 -1.07 8.03
CA SER A 150 25.91 -0.94 6.82
C SER A 150 25.80 0.47 6.22
N THR A 151 26.87 0.96 5.58
CA THR A 151 26.77 2.07 4.65
C THR A 151 26.19 1.55 3.35
N ILE A 152 24.98 1.98 3.02
CA ILE A 152 24.25 1.57 1.82
C ILE A 152 24.59 2.56 0.70
N PRO A 153 25.11 2.11 -0.46
CA PRO A 153 25.41 3.02 -1.57
C PRO A 153 24.13 3.58 -2.20
N SER A 154 24.25 4.64 -3.03
CA SER A 154 23.12 5.23 -3.74
C SER A 154 22.43 4.21 -4.68
N ALA A 155 21.18 4.46 -5.03
CA ALA A 155 20.43 3.58 -5.94
C ALA A 155 21.10 3.50 -7.34
N VAL A 156 21.75 4.56 -7.81
CA VAL A 156 22.57 4.54 -9.05
C VAL A 156 23.66 3.50 -8.97
N VAL A 157 24.38 3.41 -7.84
CA VAL A 157 25.40 2.38 -7.62
C VAL A 157 24.75 0.99 -7.49
N GLN A 158 23.64 0.88 -6.75
CA GLN A 158 22.89 -0.38 -6.62
C GLN A 158 22.40 -0.89 -7.97
N GLY A 159 21.96 0.01 -8.88
CA GLY A 159 21.52 -0.30 -10.24
C GLY A 159 22.62 -0.82 -11.16
N SER A 160 23.88 -0.63 -10.82
CA SER A 160 25.03 -1.21 -11.55
C SER A 160 25.28 -2.69 -11.18
N TRP A 161 24.67 -3.21 -10.15
CA TRP A 161 24.78 -4.61 -9.74
C TRP A 161 23.80 -5.50 -10.50
N THR A 162 24.00 -6.82 -10.41
CA THR A 162 22.90 -7.72 -10.81
C THR A 162 21.78 -7.69 -9.77
N PRO A 163 20.50 -7.89 -10.18
CA PRO A 163 19.40 -7.95 -9.22
C PRO A 163 19.61 -8.97 -8.08
N SER A 164 20.25 -10.12 -8.34
CA SER A 164 20.55 -11.11 -7.29
C SER A 164 21.55 -10.63 -6.25
N VAL A 165 22.54 -9.84 -6.65
CA VAL A 165 23.49 -9.21 -5.73
C VAL A 165 22.77 -8.17 -4.88
N LEU A 166 21.93 -7.35 -5.49
CA LEU A 166 21.14 -6.36 -4.76
C LEU A 166 20.18 -7.02 -3.75
N GLN A 167 19.48 -8.09 -4.14
CA GLN A 167 18.60 -8.84 -3.24
C GLN A 167 19.35 -9.36 -2.02
N SER A 168 20.53 -9.98 -2.23
CA SER A 168 21.35 -10.52 -1.14
C SER A 168 21.80 -9.43 -0.18
N ARG A 169 22.16 -8.24 -0.69
CA ARG A 169 22.56 -7.09 0.15
C ARG A 169 21.37 -6.47 0.86
N ALA A 170 20.23 -6.31 0.17
CA ALA A 170 19.00 -5.80 0.78
C ALA A 170 18.50 -6.69 1.93
N LYS A 171 18.69 -8.00 1.82
CA LYS A 171 18.42 -8.94 2.93
C LYS A 171 19.29 -8.62 4.16
N VAL A 172 20.57 -8.33 3.99
CA VAL A 172 21.45 -7.94 5.11
C VAL A 172 20.98 -6.63 5.73
N TRP A 173 20.71 -5.61 4.92
CA TRP A 173 20.22 -4.31 5.40
C TRP A 173 18.85 -4.44 6.11
N GLY A 174 17.98 -5.32 5.59
CA GLY A 174 16.71 -5.64 6.25
C GLY A 174 16.90 -6.30 7.61
N ALA A 175 17.85 -7.22 7.75
CA ALA A 175 18.18 -7.83 9.04
C ALA A 175 18.71 -6.80 10.06
N GLU A 176 19.48 -5.81 9.61
CA GLU A 176 19.96 -4.70 10.45
C GLU A 176 18.78 -3.82 10.94
N LEU A 177 17.83 -3.50 10.05
CA LEU A 177 16.61 -2.78 10.40
C LEU A 177 15.77 -3.57 11.43
N LEU A 178 15.56 -4.86 11.19
CA LEU A 178 14.82 -5.73 12.11
C LEU A 178 15.50 -5.81 13.47
N ALA A 179 16.84 -5.93 13.49
CA ALA A 179 17.61 -5.90 14.73
C ALA A 179 17.44 -4.59 15.50
N ALA A 180 17.23 -3.47 14.81
CA ALA A 180 16.91 -2.18 15.40
C ALA A 180 15.43 -2.03 15.79
N GLY A 181 14.56 -2.99 15.43
CA GLY A 181 13.12 -2.96 15.71
C GLY A 181 12.29 -2.16 14.72
N ILE A 182 12.88 -1.76 13.59
CA ILE A 182 12.17 -1.20 12.44
C ILE A 182 11.61 -2.37 11.63
N ASN A 183 10.37 -2.28 11.17
CA ASN A 183 9.66 -3.34 10.46
C ASN A 183 8.99 -2.89 9.16
N LEU A 184 9.14 -1.61 8.80
CA LEU A 184 8.71 -1.03 7.52
C LEU A 184 9.83 -0.15 6.96
N ASN A 185 10.14 -0.30 5.68
CA ASN A 185 11.05 0.60 4.97
C ASN A 185 10.29 1.32 3.84
N PHE A 186 10.34 2.64 3.82
CA PHE A 186 9.80 3.44 2.70
C PHE A 186 10.74 3.36 1.49
N ALA A 187 10.93 2.16 0.99
CA ALA A 187 11.72 1.80 -0.19
C ALA A 187 11.18 0.46 -0.76
N PRO A 188 11.45 0.14 -2.02
CA PRO A 188 12.34 0.80 -2.99
C PRO A 188 11.70 1.98 -3.74
N VAL A 189 12.58 2.81 -4.32
CA VAL A 189 12.18 3.84 -5.29
C VAL A 189 11.99 3.20 -6.66
N MET A 190 10.78 3.37 -7.23
CA MET A 190 10.41 2.82 -8.55
C MET A 190 10.34 3.91 -9.64
N ASP A 191 10.74 5.14 -9.27
CA ASP A 191 10.75 6.28 -10.18
C ASP A 191 11.79 6.10 -11.27
N VAL A 192 11.42 6.42 -12.52
CA VAL A 192 12.29 6.35 -13.69
C VAL A 192 12.61 7.77 -14.16
N VAL A 193 13.85 8.17 -14.00
CA VAL A 193 14.35 9.47 -14.51
C VAL A 193 14.75 9.30 -15.96
N PRO A 194 14.25 10.13 -16.92
CA PRO A 194 14.67 10.03 -18.31
C PRO A 194 16.19 10.24 -18.47
N PRO A 195 16.86 9.54 -19.40
CA PRO A 195 18.29 9.68 -19.61
C PRO A 195 18.72 11.13 -19.83
N GLY A 196 19.75 11.58 -19.10
CA GLY A 196 20.32 12.92 -19.21
C GLY A 196 19.52 14.05 -18.55
N THR A 197 18.49 13.70 -17.75
CA THR A 197 17.67 14.70 -17.02
C THR A 197 17.89 14.70 -15.51
N ASP A 198 18.86 13.95 -15.00
CA ASP A 198 19.12 13.79 -13.57
C ASP A 198 19.33 15.12 -12.85
N ALA A 199 20.13 16.02 -13.43
CA ALA A 199 20.44 17.33 -12.85
C ALA A 199 19.21 18.27 -12.77
N GLN A 200 18.15 18.01 -13.55
CA GLN A 200 16.90 18.77 -13.55
C GLN A 200 15.83 18.16 -12.66
N ASN A 201 15.98 16.88 -12.30
CA ASN A 201 15.04 16.16 -11.47
C ASN A 201 15.46 16.21 -10.00
N GLN A 202 14.96 17.19 -9.26
CA GLN A 202 15.35 17.46 -7.87
C GLN A 202 14.98 16.32 -6.88
N PRO A 203 13.81 15.64 -6.98
CA PRO A 203 13.43 14.67 -5.97
C PRO A 203 14.16 13.32 -6.09
N ILE A 204 14.60 12.92 -7.29
CA ILE A 204 15.16 11.59 -7.53
C ILE A 204 16.58 11.69 -8.11
N GLY A 205 16.75 12.26 -9.31
CA GLY A 205 18.02 12.27 -10.05
C GLY A 205 19.14 12.98 -9.30
N VAL A 206 18.92 14.22 -8.85
CA VAL A 206 19.92 14.99 -8.06
C VAL A 206 20.35 14.23 -6.79
N LEU A 207 19.47 13.42 -6.22
CA LEU A 207 19.70 12.63 -5.01
C LEU A 207 20.21 11.21 -5.29
N GLN A 208 20.37 10.83 -6.56
CA GLN A 208 20.85 9.50 -7.00
C GLN A 208 19.96 8.35 -6.44
N ARG A 209 18.63 8.54 -6.48
CA ARG A 209 17.65 7.60 -5.92
C ARG A 209 17.09 6.62 -6.96
N GLU A 210 17.40 6.76 -8.24
CA GLU A 210 17.00 5.88 -9.35
C GLU A 210 17.95 4.70 -9.53
N TYR A 211 17.42 3.50 -9.80
CA TYR A 211 18.23 2.32 -10.16
C TYR A 211 18.73 2.36 -11.61
N GLY A 212 18.22 3.27 -12.41
CA GLY A 212 18.55 3.42 -13.83
C GLY A 212 17.52 4.30 -14.56
N HIS A 213 17.70 4.40 -15.88
CA HIS A 213 16.93 5.32 -16.73
C HIS A 213 15.89 4.60 -17.61
N ASP A 214 15.73 3.30 -17.45
CA ASP A 214 14.71 2.51 -18.16
C ASP A 214 13.82 1.74 -17.17
N PRO A 215 12.53 1.55 -17.50
CA PRO A 215 11.57 0.91 -16.61
C PRO A 215 11.89 -0.55 -16.25
N ALA A 216 12.59 -1.27 -17.12
CA ALA A 216 12.90 -2.68 -16.88
C ALA A 216 14.02 -2.82 -15.85
N THR A 217 15.06 -2.00 -15.95
CA THR A 217 16.15 -1.93 -14.97
C THR A 217 15.60 -1.50 -13.61
N VAL A 218 14.87 -0.38 -13.55
CA VAL A 218 14.27 0.11 -12.30
C VAL A 218 13.34 -0.95 -11.68
N GLY A 219 12.49 -1.56 -12.50
CA GLY A 219 11.56 -2.59 -12.05
C GLY A 219 12.27 -3.81 -11.47
N SER A 220 13.27 -4.37 -12.18
CA SER A 220 13.98 -5.57 -11.74
C SER A 220 14.80 -5.34 -10.46
N HIS A 221 15.45 -4.18 -10.32
CA HIS A 221 16.22 -3.83 -9.13
C HIS A 221 15.31 -3.49 -7.94
N GLY A 222 14.21 -2.76 -8.18
CA GLY A 222 13.22 -2.51 -7.14
C GLY A 222 12.61 -3.81 -6.60
N VAL A 223 12.26 -4.75 -7.47
CA VAL A 223 11.79 -6.09 -7.06
C VAL A 223 12.85 -6.82 -6.23
N ALA A 224 14.12 -6.79 -6.66
CA ALA A 224 15.21 -7.43 -5.93
C ALA A 224 15.40 -6.83 -4.53
N PHE A 225 15.38 -5.49 -4.43
CA PHE A 225 15.46 -4.79 -3.15
C PHE A 225 14.28 -5.17 -2.23
N LEU A 226 13.04 -5.08 -2.74
CA LEU A 226 11.82 -5.46 -2.01
C LEU A 226 11.90 -6.90 -1.51
N THR A 227 12.30 -7.84 -2.36
CA THR A 227 12.40 -9.26 -2.01
C THR A 227 13.41 -9.48 -0.90
N GLY A 228 14.61 -8.87 -0.98
CA GLY A 228 15.63 -8.97 0.06
C GLY A 228 15.15 -8.41 1.41
N MET A 229 14.44 -7.28 1.43
CA MET A 229 13.82 -6.73 2.64
C MET A 229 12.81 -7.69 3.24
N ARG A 230 11.90 -8.26 2.43
CA ARG A 230 10.87 -9.21 2.90
C ARG A 230 11.45 -10.51 3.41
N GLU A 231 12.54 -11.02 2.84
CA GLU A 231 13.28 -12.16 3.38
C GLU A 231 13.82 -11.94 4.80
N SER A 232 13.93 -10.68 5.22
CA SER A 232 14.30 -10.28 6.58
C SER A 232 13.11 -9.75 7.40
N SER A 233 11.87 -10.05 6.98
CA SER A 233 10.64 -9.62 7.67
C SER A 233 10.49 -8.10 7.78
N ILE A 234 10.94 -7.36 6.76
CA ILE A 234 10.72 -5.91 6.61
C ILE A 234 9.69 -5.69 5.51
N ALA A 235 8.60 -4.99 5.85
CA ALA A 235 7.63 -4.50 4.87
C ALA A 235 8.28 -3.46 3.97
N GLY A 236 7.95 -3.46 2.68
CA GLY A 236 8.46 -2.49 1.72
C GLY A 236 7.36 -1.63 1.11
N SER A 237 7.68 -0.38 0.81
CA SER A 237 6.79 0.55 0.12
C SER A 237 7.38 1.00 -1.21
N LEU A 238 6.74 0.60 -2.31
CA LEU A 238 7.11 1.11 -3.64
C LEU A 238 6.76 2.59 -3.74
N LYS A 239 7.68 3.44 -4.23
CA LYS A 239 7.46 4.88 -4.29
C LYS A 239 8.12 5.54 -5.49
N HIS A 240 7.56 6.65 -5.96
CA HIS A 240 6.37 7.40 -5.54
C HIS A 240 5.34 7.34 -6.68
N PHE A 241 4.33 6.51 -6.57
CA PHE A 241 3.37 6.29 -7.67
C PHE A 241 2.63 7.57 -8.06
N PRO A 242 2.44 7.90 -9.35
CA PRO A 242 2.80 7.14 -10.56
C PRO A 242 4.22 7.42 -11.10
N GLY A 243 5.07 8.15 -10.39
CA GLY A 243 6.49 8.36 -10.69
C GLY A 243 6.93 9.83 -10.65
N LEU A 244 7.95 10.15 -9.85
CA LEU A 244 8.53 11.50 -9.74
C LEU A 244 9.72 11.74 -10.68
N GLY A 245 10.05 10.79 -11.58
CA GLY A 245 11.23 10.90 -12.43
C GLY A 245 11.17 12.02 -13.48
N ARG A 246 10.01 12.60 -13.76
CA ARG A 246 9.82 13.66 -14.77
C ARG A 246 9.44 15.01 -14.18
N VAL A 247 9.38 15.15 -12.87
CA VAL A 247 9.14 16.45 -12.24
C VAL A 247 10.45 17.19 -12.00
N ALA A 248 10.43 18.52 -12.07
CA ALA A 248 11.59 19.33 -11.73
C ALA A 248 11.67 19.62 -10.23
N GLY A 249 10.55 19.97 -9.60
CA GLY A 249 10.49 20.35 -8.19
C GLY A 249 10.46 19.18 -7.23
N ASN A 250 11.13 19.30 -6.08
CA ASN A 250 10.98 18.36 -4.99
C ASN A 250 9.77 18.77 -4.13
N THR A 251 8.81 17.86 -3.97
CA THR A 251 7.53 18.09 -3.27
C THR A 251 7.68 18.44 -1.79
N ASP A 252 8.81 18.11 -1.17
CA ASP A 252 9.12 18.52 0.20
C ASP A 252 9.26 20.04 0.33
N PHE A 253 9.75 20.70 -0.73
CA PHE A 253 10.14 22.12 -0.71
C PHE A 253 9.31 23.01 -1.64
N THR A 254 8.60 22.42 -2.61
CA THR A 254 7.80 23.16 -3.59
C THR A 254 6.68 22.29 -4.18
N THR A 255 5.79 22.91 -4.94
CA THR A 255 4.85 22.17 -5.79
C THR A 255 5.57 21.55 -6.99
N ALA A 256 5.14 20.38 -7.43
CA ALA A 256 5.69 19.69 -8.59
C ALA A 256 4.58 19.32 -9.58
N THR A 257 4.87 19.46 -10.88
CA THR A 257 3.92 19.13 -11.94
C THR A 257 4.61 18.31 -13.02
N ASP A 258 3.99 17.19 -13.38
CA ASP A 258 4.32 16.37 -14.54
C ASP A 258 3.31 16.65 -15.66
N THR A 259 3.82 17.07 -16.82
CA THR A 259 3.00 17.37 -18.00
C THR A 259 3.09 16.29 -19.08
N THR A 260 3.76 15.18 -18.79
CA THR A 260 4.12 14.13 -19.75
C THR A 260 3.43 12.81 -19.49
N THR A 261 3.45 12.36 -18.23
CA THR A 261 2.97 11.03 -17.83
C THR A 261 1.46 10.88 -18.06
N THR A 262 1.08 9.77 -18.70
CA THR A 262 -0.31 9.39 -18.99
C THR A 262 -0.70 8.09 -18.27
N VAL A 263 -1.98 7.72 -18.29
CA VAL A 263 -2.48 6.46 -17.70
C VAL A 263 -1.87 5.19 -18.32
N SER A 264 -1.34 5.29 -19.53
CA SER A 264 -0.69 4.19 -20.28
C SER A 264 0.81 4.40 -20.47
N ASP A 265 1.43 5.29 -19.70
CA ASP A 265 2.83 5.64 -19.84
C ASP A 265 3.74 4.40 -19.67
N PRO A 266 4.75 4.21 -20.57
CA PRO A 266 5.71 3.12 -20.46
C PRO A 266 6.48 3.09 -19.12
N TYR A 267 6.70 4.25 -18.49
CA TYR A 267 7.45 4.34 -17.22
C TYR A 267 6.68 3.74 -16.04
N LEU A 268 5.36 3.55 -16.16
CA LEU A 268 4.57 2.78 -15.18
C LEU A 268 4.95 1.29 -15.13
N GLN A 269 5.75 0.80 -16.08
CA GLN A 269 6.18 -0.60 -16.11
C GLN A 269 7.02 -0.97 -14.89
N SER A 270 7.84 -0.08 -14.34
CA SER A 270 8.58 -0.31 -13.09
C SER A 270 7.62 -0.62 -11.93
N PHE A 271 6.58 0.18 -11.76
CA PHE A 271 5.54 -0.05 -10.74
C PHE A 271 4.73 -1.31 -11.00
N ARG A 272 4.39 -1.62 -12.26
CA ARG A 272 3.68 -2.87 -12.60
C ARG A 272 4.49 -4.10 -12.21
N GLN A 273 5.79 -4.11 -12.48
CA GLN A 273 6.70 -5.18 -12.06
C GLN A 273 6.80 -5.27 -10.54
N GLY A 274 6.98 -4.14 -9.86
CA GLY A 274 7.03 -4.09 -8.41
C GLY A 274 5.74 -4.59 -7.76
N ILE A 275 4.57 -4.19 -8.28
CA ILE A 275 3.26 -4.61 -7.75
C ILE A 275 3.01 -6.11 -7.99
N ALA A 276 3.45 -6.65 -9.13
CA ALA A 276 3.38 -8.08 -9.40
C ALA A 276 4.23 -8.93 -8.42
N ALA A 277 5.26 -8.35 -7.79
CA ALA A 277 6.04 -8.98 -6.73
C ALA A 277 5.35 -8.97 -5.35
N GLY A 278 4.15 -8.39 -5.24
CA GLY A 278 3.31 -8.39 -4.05
C GLY A 278 3.84 -7.52 -2.90
N PRO A 279 4.07 -6.21 -3.10
CA PRO A 279 4.46 -5.31 -2.02
C PRO A 279 3.32 -5.11 -1.02
N ASP A 280 3.67 -4.77 0.21
CA ASP A 280 2.70 -4.49 1.25
C ASP A 280 2.13 -3.08 1.12
N PHE A 281 2.96 -2.13 0.65
CA PHE A 281 2.62 -0.71 0.50
C PHE A 281 2.99 -0.18 -0.89
N VAL A 282 2.20 0.78 -1.36
CA VAL A 282 2.55 1.69 -2.45
C VAL A 282 2.32 3.12 -1.98
N MET A 283 3.38 3.94 -2.00
CA MET A 283 3.33 5.35 -1.64
C MET A 283 2.97 6.18 -2.86
N VAL A 284 1.98 7.05 -2.71
CA VAL A 284 1.49 7.94 -3.77
C VAL A 284 2.13 9.31 -3.65
N ALA A 285 2.63 9.82 -4.78
CA ALA A 285 3.31 11.10 -4.90
C ALA A 285 2.40 12.31 -4.60
N LEU A 286 3.00 13.43 -4.22
CA LEU A 286 2.33 14.72 -4.05
C LEU A 286 2.49 15.65 -5.27
N ALA A 287 2.87 15.13 -6.42
CA ALA A 287 2.92 15.87 -7.67
C ALA A 287 1.56 15.87 -8.40
N ARG A 288 1.36 16.86 -9.27
CA ARG A 288 0.21 16.95 -10.17
C ARG A 288 0.58 16.36 -11.53
N TYR A 289 -0.26 15.49 -12.08
CA TYR A 289 -0.07 14.86 -13.39
C TYR A 289 -1.14 15.34 -14.35
N THR A 290 -0.83 16.40 -15.12
CA THR A 290 -1.84 17.16 -15.90
C THR A 290 -2.50 16.34 -17.01
N ARG A 291 -1.85 15.27 -17.49
CA ARG A 291 -2.41 14.36 -18.50
C ARG A 291 -3.15 13.14 -17.92
N ILE A 292 -3.21 13.06 -16.57
CA ILE A 292 -4.00 12.04 -15.85
C ILE A 292 -5.16 12.74 -15.13
N ASP A 293 -4.84 13.68 -14.25
CA ASP A 293 -5.81 14.49 -13.50
C ASP A 293 -5.25 15.92 -13.33
N PRO A 294 -5.70 16.87 -14.16
CA PRO A 294 -5.20 18.25 -14.09
C PRO A 294 -5.66 19.01 -12.84
N ASN A 295 -6.65 18.50 -12.12
CA ASN A 295 -7.30 19.23 -11.04
C ASN A 295 -6.78 18.86 -9.65
N HIS A 296 -6.22 17.63 -9.47
CA HIS A 296 -5.78 17.11 -8.19
C HIS A 296 -4.31 16.72 -8.19
N LEU A 297 -3.66 16.79 -7.02
CA LEU A 297 -2.42 16.06 -6.78
C LEU A 297 -2.70 14.55 -6.83
N ALA A 298 -1.71 13.73 -7.17
CA ALA A 298 -1.90 12.28 -7.27
C ALA A 298 -2.50 11.67 -6.00
N ALA A 299 -2.07 12.13 -4.82
CA ALA A 299 -2.60 11.68 -3.52
C ALA A 299 -4.06 12.08 -3.25
N PHE A 300 -4.66 12.96 -4.06
CA PHE A 300 -6.07 13.36 -3.94
C PHE A 300 -6.89 12.99 -5.19
N SER A 301 -6.29 12.22 -6.11
CA SER A 301 -6.91 11.84 -7.38
C SER A 301 -7.53 10.44 -7.33
N PRO A 302 -8.85 10.29 -7.43
CA PRO A 302 -9.48 8.98 -7.57
C PRO A 302 -9.08 8.29 -8.88
N ILE A 303 -8.66 9.05 -9.91
CA ILE A 303 -8.13 8.46 -11.15
C ILE A 303 -6.83 7.74 -10.84
N VAL A 304 -5.89 8.38 -10.13
CA VAL A 304 -4.58 7.79 -9.82
C VAL A 304 -4.72 6.60 -8.85
N MET A 305 -5.41 6.79 -7.72
CA MET A 305 -5.44 5.77 -6.68
C MET A 305 -6.45 4.66 -6.95
N THR A 306 -7.70 5.02 -7.31
CA THR A 306 -8.74 4.02 -7.49
C THR A 306 -8.70 3.41 -8.88
N GLN A 307 -8.72 4.23 -9.95
CA GLN A 307 -8.83 3.67 -11.31
C GLN A 307 -7.52 3.05 -11.78
N MET A 308 -6.38 3.75 -11.64
CA MET A 308 -5.10 3.22 -12.10
C MET A 308 -4.55 2.17 -11.14
N LEU A 309 -4.30 2.53 -9.86
CA LEU A 309 -3.56 1.66 -8.94
C LEU A 309 -4.40 0.45 -8.48
N ARG A 310 -5.65 0.67 -8.03
CA ARG A 310 -6.53 -0.42 -7.57
C ARG A 310 -7.10 -1.25 -8.71
N GLN A 311 -7.75 -0.59 -9.69
CA GLN A 311 -8.55 -1.32 -10.69
C GLN A 311 -7.71 -1.78 -11.88
N SER A 312 -6.91 -0.89 -12.49
CA SER A 312 -6.15 -1.21 -13.70
C SER A 312 -4.90 -2.05 -13.43
N ILE A 313 -4.14 -1.72 -12.37
CA ILE A 313 -2.91 -2.44 -11.99
C ILE A 313 -3.22 -3.61 -11.04
N GLY A 314 -4.30 -3.53 -10.27
CA GLY A 314 -4.75 -4.60 -9.38
C GLY A 314 -4.05 -4.62 -8.01
N PHE A 315 -3.54 -3.49 -7.53
CA PHE A 315 -2.88 -3.43 -6.22
C PHE A 315 -3.86 -3.63 -5.07
N GLY A 316 -3.70 -4.71 -4.31
CA GLY A 316 -4.57 -5.07 -3.17
C GLY A 316 -4.07 -4.60 -1.80
N GLY A 317 -2.79 -4.20 -1.67
CA GLY A 317 -2.16 -3.78 -0.41
C GLY A 317 -2.53 -2.36 0.05
N VAL A 318 -1.76 -1.80 0.96
CA VAL A 318 -2.00 -0.48 1.55
C VAL A 318 -1.52 0.64 0.62
N ILE A 319 -2.42 1.54 0.22
CA ILE A 319 -2.04 2.81 -0.42
C ILE A 319 -1.70 3.80 0.69
N ILE A 320 -0.41 4.15 0.79
CA ILE A 320 0.08 5.11 1.76
C ILE A 320 0.37 6.45 1.06
N SER A 321 0.11 7.57 1.73
CA SER A 321 0.47 8.89 1.22
C SER A 321 1.97 9.13 1.35
N ASP A 322 2.54 10.06 0.55
CA ASP A 322 3.70 10.81 0.98
C ASP A 322 3.31 11.78 2.12
N ASP A 323 4.24 12.53 2.73
CA ASP A 323 3.93 13.32 3.92
C ASP A 323 2.85 14.38 3.68
N LEU A 324 1.67 14.18 4.25
CA LEU A 324 0.57 15.15 4.26
C LEU A 324 0.65 16.16 5.41
N GLY A 325 1.63 16.00 6.32
CA GLY A 325 1.76 16.85 7.50
C GLY A 325 2.43 18.19 7.22
N ASP A 326 3.60 18.17 6.56
CA ASP A 326 4.49 19.34 6.57
C ASP A 326 5.17 19.63 5.21
N THR A 327 4.83 18.90 4.13
CA THR A 327 5.41 19.16 2.81
C THR A 327 4.85 20.44 2.16
N ALA A 328 5.72 21.17 1.42
CA ALA A 328 5.34 22.37 0.72
C ALA A 328 4.27 22.14 -0.36
N ALA A 329 4.26 20.94 -0.96
CA ALA A 329 3.29 20.59 -1.99
C ALA A 329 1.82 20.65 -1.50
N VAL A 330 1.56 20.45 -0.22
CA VAL A 330 0.21 20.49 0.38
C VAL A 330 -0.02 21.67 1.33
N ALA A 331 0.95 22.55 1.51
CA ALA A 331 0.90 23.63 2.49
C ALA A 331 -0.32 24.56 2.36
N SER A 332 -0.82 24.77 1.13
CA SER A 332 -2.02 25.57 0.87
C SER A 332 -3.35 24.87 1.15
N ILE A 333 -3.33 23.56 1.46
CA ILE A 333 -4.52 22.74 1.70
C ILE A 333 -4.67 22.55 3.22
N PRO A 334 -5.80 22.87 3.85
CA PRO A 334 -6.00 22.61 5.27
C PRO A 334 -5.79 21.14 5.63
N PRO A 335 -5.14 20.78 6.76
CA PRO A 335 -4.90 19.39 7.15
C PRO A 335 -6.17 18.53 7.16
N ALA A 336 -7.29 19.05 7.63
CA ALA A 336 -8.59 18.38 7.61
C ALA A 336 -8.99 17.92 6.20
N SER A 337 -8.83 18.79 5.19
CA SER A 337 -9.14 18.48 3.80
C SER A 337 -8.17 17.44 3.23
N ARG A 338 -6.86 17.55 3.53
CA ARG A 338 -5.85 16.57 3.07
C ARG A 338 -6.24 15.14 3.45
N ALA A 339 -6.65 14.92 4.70
CA ALA A 339 -7.02 13.61 5.18
C ALA A 339 -8.32 13.07 4.53
N ILE A 340 -9.34 13.93 4.46
CA ILE A 340 -10.64 13.54 3.88
C ILE A 340 -10.50 13.25 2.39
N ASP A 341 -9.81 14.12 1.64
CA ASP A 341 -9.63 13.99 0.20
C ASP A 341 -8.79 12.76 -0.14
N PHE A 342 -7.70 12.49 0.62
CA PHE A 342 -6.87 11.30 0.45
C PHE A 342 -7.68 10.01 0.64
N LEU A 343 -8.42 9.88 1.74
CA LEU A 343 -9.23 8.69 2.01
C LEU A 343 -10.38 8.54 0.99
N SER A 344 -11.04 9.65 0.62
CA SER A 344 -12.13 9.64 -0.36
C SER A 344 -11.65 9.26 -1.75
N ALA A 345 -10.43 9.61 -2.12
CA ALA A 345 -9.83 9.23 -3.40
C ALA A 345 -9.33 7.77 -3.46
N GLY A 346 -9.30 7.04 -2.34
CA GLY A 346 -8.94 5.61 -2.28
C GLY A 346 -7.68 5.29 -1.49
N GLY A 347 -7.05 6.27 -0.81
CA GLY A 347 -5.88 6.07 0.04
C GLY A 347 -6.23 5.39 1.37
N ASP A 348 -5.31 4.67 1.98
CA ASP A 348 -5.55 3.90 3.21
C ASP A 348 -4.77 4.42 4.42
N MET A 349 -3.52 4.81 4.25
CA MET A 349 -2.64 5.21 5.36
C MET A 349 -2.00 6.57 5.10
N ILE A 350 -2.06 7.44 6.10
CA ILE A 350 -1.61 8.83 6.03
C ILE A 350 -0.27 8.96 6.77
N ILE A 351 0.76 9.44 6.07
CA ILE A 351 1.98 9.91 6.72
C ILE A 351 1.76 11.36 7.17
N SER A 352 2.09 11.65 8.42
CA SER A 352 2.20 13.00 8.94
C SER A 352 3.50 13.18 9.68
N LYS A 353 4.39 13.99 9.13
CA LYS A 353 5.71 14.29 9.69
C LYS A 353 5.62 14.95 11.06
N THR A 354 4.57 15.74 11.31
CA THR A 354 4.39 16.52 12.51
C THR A 354 3.07 16.23 13.21
N SER A 355 3.07 16.41 14.52
CA SER A 355 1.96 16.04 15.41
C SER A 355 0.71 16.92 15.26
N ALA A 356 0.86 18.24 15.07
CA ALA A 356 -0.28 19.14 15.02
C ALA A 356 -1.19 18.91 13.79
N PRO A 357 -0.67 18.75 12.57
CA PRO A 357 -1.50 18.32 11.43
C PRO A 357 -2.12 16.94 11.62
N ALA A 358 -1.41 15.97 12.22
CA ALA A 358 -1.95 14.64 12.48
C ALA A 358 -3.22 14.70 13.36
N ASP A 359 -3.16 15.43 14.48
CA ASP A 359 -4.30 15.64 15.37
C ASP A 359 -5.50 16.29 14.64
N ALA A 360 -5.23 17.32 13.84
CA ALA A 360 -6.29 17.97 13.04
C ALA A 360 -6.92 17.01 12.01
N MET A 361 -6.12 16.17 11.36
CA MET A 361 -6.57 15.15 10.40
C MET A 361 -7.42 14.08 11.08
N VAL A 362 -6.97 13.54 12.24
CA VAL A 362 -7.73 12.55 13.02
C VAL A 362 -9.10 13.10 13.42
N LYS A 363 -9.14 14.33 13.95
CA LYS A 363 -10.39 14.99 14.33
C LYS A 363 -11.35 15.17 13.16
N ALA A 364 -10.83 15.51 11.99
CA ALA A 364 -11.63 15.67 10.78
C ALA A 364 -12.23 14.34 10.30
N ILE A 365 -11.43 13.26 10.27
CA ILE A 365 -11.90 11.92 9.91
C ILE A 365 -12.96 11.46 10.90
N ARG A 366 -12.73 11.61 12.21
CA ARG A 366 -13.69 11.27 13.28
C ARG A 366 -15.04 11.98 13.07
N SER A 367 -14.99 13.29 12.86
CA SER A 367 -16.20 14.09 12.63
C SER A 367 -16.95 13.66 11.39
N LYS A 368 -16.26 13.44 10.26
CA LYS A 368 -16.90 13.00 9.01
C LYS A 368 -17.46 11.58 9.12
N ALA A 369 -16.72 10.64 9.69
CA ALA A 369 -17.17 9.25 9.86
C ALA A 369 -18.40 9.13 10.78
N ALA A 370 -18.56 10.04 11.74
CA ALA A 370 -19.75 10.10 12.60
C ALA A 370 -21.02 10.53 11.83
N GLN A 371 -20.87 11.33 10.77
CA GLN A 371 -21.97 11.94 10.02
C GLN A 371 -22.25 11.22 8.68
N ASP A 372 -21.27 10.50 8.14
CA ASP A 372 -21.30 9.88 6.82
C ASP A 372 -21.03 8.37 6.93
N PRO A 373 -22.05 7.51 6.88
CA PRO A 373 -21.87 6.06 6.97
C PRO A 373 -21.00 5.47 5.85
N ALA A 374 -21.05 6.04 4.62
CA ALA A 374 -20.22 5.57 3.53
C ALA A 374 -18.74 5.90 3.76
N PHE A 375 -18.45 7.08 4.28
CA PHE A 375 -17.08 7.44 4.65
C PHE A 375 -16.58 6.62 5.86
N ARG A 376 -17.44 6.33 6.83
CA ARG A 376 -17.10 5.42 7.94
C ARG A 376 -16.73 4.03 7.42
N GLN A 377 -17.50 3.47 6.49
CA GLN A 377 -17.16 2.19 5.85
C GLN A 377 -15.80 2.27 5.12
N ARG A 378 -15.51 3.40 4.46
CA ARG A 378 -14.22 3.62 3.80
C ARG A 378 -13.06 3.61 4.80
N VAL A 379 -13.25 4.18 6.00
CA VAL A 379 -12.27 4.12 7.11
C VAL A 379 -12.09 2.67 7.57
N ASP A 380 -13.15 1.92 7.75
CA ASP A 380 -13.09 0.52 8.18
C ASP A 380 -12.38 -0.36 7.14
N ASP A 381 -12.63 -0.14 5.85
CA ASP A 381 -11.94 -0.84 4.75
C ASP A 381 -10.43 -0.53 4.72
N ALA A 382 -10.04 0.72 5.00
CA ALA A 382 -8.65 1.13 5.10
C ALA A 382 -7.96 0.46 6.30
N ALA A 383 -8.59 0.52 7.47
CA ALA A 383 -8.09 -0.12 8.67
C ALA A 383 -7.91 -1.63 8.47
N LEU A 384 -8.87 -2.31 7.81
CA LEU A 384 -8.77 -3.74 7.52
C LEU A 384 -7.58 -4.07 6.62
N ARG A 385 -7.28 -3.26 5.59
CA ARG A 385 -6.09 -3.46 4.74
C ARG A 385 -4.81 -3.31 5.54
N ILE A 386 -4.73 -2.31 6.42
CA ILE A 386 -3.58 -2.11 7.30
C ILE A 386 -3.41 -3.28 8.28
N LEU A 387 -4.49 -3.78 8.86
CA LEU A 387 -4.45 -4.95 9.72
C LEU A 387 -3.98 -6.21 8.96
N ARG A 388 -4.42 -6.42 7.72
CA ARG A 388 -3.93 -7.52 6.87
C ARG A 388 -2.43 -7.39 6.59
N ALA A 389 -1.94 -6.19 6.31
CA ALA A 389 -0.51 -5.96 6.19
C ALA A 389 0.22 -6.26 7.51
N LYS A 390 -0.32 -5.82 8.65
CA LYS A 390 0.24 -6.09 9.98
C LYS A 390 0.26 -7.59 10.33
N GLU A 391 -0.74 -8.36 9.90
CA GLU A 391 -0.76 -9.82 10.10
C GLU A 391 0.45 -10.49 9.45
N ALA A 392 0.82 -10.09 8.23
CA ALA A 392 1.97 -10.65 7.51
C ALA A 392 3.32 -10.47 8.24
N PHE A 393 3.40 -9.52 9.16
CA PHE A 393 4.58 -9.22 9.97
C PHE A 393 4.39 -9.55 11.46
N SER A 394 3.40 -10.37 11.81
CA SER A 394 3.13 -10.82 13.19
C SER A 394 2.91 -9.67 14.18
N LEU A 395 2.21 -8.62 13.73
CA LEU A 395 1.90 -7.43 14.54
C LEU A 395 0.50 -7.48 15.16
N LEU A 396 -0.31 -8.49 14.87
CA LEU A 396 -1.64 -8.69 15.44
C LEU A 396 -1.60 -9.56 16.70
N PRO A 397 -2.59 -9.41 17.62
CA PRO A 397 -2.63 -10.13 18.88
C PRO A 397 -3.16 -11.58 18.77
N CYS A 398 -3.52 -12.05 17.60
CA CYS A 398 -3.89 -13.43 17.38
C CYS A 398 -2.68 -14.23 16.91
#